data_4cc23f3471075d5c2cc90875bf417e27
#
_entry.id   4cc23f3471075d5c2cc90875bf417e27
#
_cell.length_a   1.000
_cell.length_b   1.000
_cell.length_c   1.000
_cell.angle_alpha   90.00
_cell.angle_beta   90.00
_cell.angle_gamma   90.00
#
_symmetry.space_group_name_H-M   'P 1'
#
loop_
_entity.id
_entity.type
_entity.pdbx_description
1 polymer ?
#
loop_
_entity_poly.entity_id
_entity_poly.type
_entity_poly.pdbx_seq_one_letter_code
_entity_poly.pdbx_strand_id
1 'polypeptide(L)'
;MQILCSTGALIGRPNGRDYHLLETLAPKLRCDGFEFMMYDTWYTQADEMLPYLQGLRLNVPVFHCEKSLAEHISRGGEEEVREAFRLFHINCRVAAGLGAKKMVLHLWNGLISDTRFENNLAAFGDLRKTAGEYGIDLLVENVVCLEDPMSHWVELYREYPDIHLIYDTKMADFHRQIDLLYLPEYEWLWKENHIRHYHINDYGGGYMDWSNLKVLVPGKGHIDFDRFFAFIDRIGYRDTFTFEATGFDKKGMVHTDMLNDQFNWAHTYLDRMI
;
A
#
# COMPACT_ATOMS: atom_id res chain seq x y z
N MET A 1 -0.86 -10.61 -14.75
CA MET A 1 -1.19 -9.50 -13.82
C MET A 1 -2.15 -10.03 -12.78
N GLN A 2 -2.12 -9.48 -11.55
CA GLN A 2 -3.05 -9.87 -10.50
C GLN A 2 -3.78 -8.65 -9.96
N ILE A 3 -5.09 -8.77 -9.78
CA ILE A 3 -5.94 -7.79 -9.10
C ILE A 3 -6.10 -8.22 -7.65
N LEU A 4 -5.64 -7.39 -6.73
CA LEU A 4 -5.72 -7.64 -5.30
C LEU A 4 -6.77 -6.74 -4.63
N CYS A 5 -7.42 -7.28 -3.62
CA CYS A 5 -8.25 -6.50 -2.70
C CYS A 5 -7.45 -6.19 -1.44
N SER A 6 -7.34 -4.92 -1.05
CA SER A 6 -6.85 -4.58 0.27
C SER A 6 -7.80 -5.14 1.33
N THR A 7 -7.27 -5.85 2.34
CA THR A 7 -8.11 -6.25 3.48
C THR A 7 -8.62 -5.03 4.26
N GLY A 8 -7.97 -3.88 4.12
CA GLY A 8 -8.46 -2.59 4.63
C GLY A 8 -9.75 -2.11 3.98
N ALA A 9 -10.10 -2.61 2.78
CA ALA A 9 -11.39 -2.36 2.16
C ALA A 9 -12.55 -3.15 2.84
N LEU A 10 -12.22 -4.24 3.53
CA LEU A 10 -13.16 -5.15 4.19
C LEU A 10 -13.25 -4.91 5.69
N ILE A 11 -12.13 -4.55 6.31
CA ILE A 11 -11.93 -4.50 7.75
C ILE A 11 -11.57 -3.08 8.16
N GLY A 12 -12.24 -2.56 9.18
CA GLY A 12 -11.99 -1.22 9.69
C GLY A 12 -12.62 -0.98 11.05
N ARG A 13 -12.54 0.25 11.56
CA ARG A 13 -13.15 0.60 12.86
C ARG A 13 -14.64 0.28 12.95
N PRO A 14 -15.48 0.51 11.92
CA PRO A 14 -16.92 0.25 12.01
C PRO A 14 -17.28 -1.22 12.23
N ASN A 15 -16.44 -2.16 11.82
CA ASN A 15 -16.64 -3.60 12.05
C ASN A 15 -15.63 -4.20 13.04
N GLY A 16 -15.10 -3.36 13.95
CA GLY A 16 -14.26 -3.79 15.06
C GLY A 16 -12.84 -4.22 14.70
N ARG A 17 -12.40 -3.98 13.45
CA ARG A 17 -11.12 -4.51 12.92
C ARG A 17 -11.00 -6.02 13.14
N ASP A 18 -12.10 -6.74 12.91
CA ASP A 18 -12.18 -8.18 13.13
C ASP A 18 -11.64 -8.94 11.89
N TYR A 19 -10.46 -9.55 12.03
CA TYR A 19 -9.83 -10.34 10.94
C TYR A 19 -10.60 -11.63 10.62
N HIS A 20 -11.48 -12.12 11.52
CA HIS A 20 -12.31 -13.30 11.25
C HIS A 20 -13.32 -13.07 10.11
N LEU A 21 -13.65 -11.81 9.82
CA LEU A 21 -14.52 -11.47 8.68
C LEU A 21 -13.99 -12.01 7.34
N LEU A 22 -12.67 -12.22 7.22
CA LEU A 22 -12.07 -12.75 6.00
C LEU A 22 -12.58 -14.14 5.65
N GLU A 23 -12.89 -14.99 6.63
CA GLU A 23 -13.44 -16.33 6.41
C GLU A 23 -14.73 -16.29 5.58
N THR A 24 -15.59 -15.32 5.86
CA THR A 24 -16.92 -15.21 5.23
C THR A 24 -16.94 -14.27 4.04
N LEU A 25 -16.03 -13.30 3.96
CA LEU A 25 -15.99 -12.29 2.92
C LEU A 25 -15.10 -12.69 1.74
N ALA A 26 -13.92 -13.25 1.99
CA ALA A 26 -12.98 -13.57 0.93
C ALA A 26 -13.57 -14.48 -0.16
N PRO A 27 -14.35 -15.53 0.16
CA PRO A 27 -14.97 -16.38 -0.88
C PRO A 27 -15.99 -15.68 -1.78
N LYS A 28 -16.44 -14.48 -1.41
CA LYS A 28 -17.42 -13.69 -2.18
C LYS A 28 -16.77 -12.70 -3.14
N LEU A 29 -15.45 -12.54 -3.05
CA LEU A 29 -14.71 -11.58 -3.86
C LEU A 29 -14.12 -12.25 -5.11
N ARG A 30 -14.12 -11.50 -6.22
CA ARG A 30 -13.61 -11.94 -7.53
C ARG A 30 -12.24 -11.36 -7.85
N CYS A 31 -11.44 -11.11 -6.81
CA CYS A 31 -10.04 -10.71 -6.96
C CYS A 31 -9.14 -11.95 -7.02
N ASP A 32 -7.90 -11.77 -7.53
CA ASP A 32 -6.91 -12.84 -7.64
C ASP A 32 -6.21 -13.14 -6.30
N GLY A 33 -6.30 -12.23 -5.35
CA GLY A 33 -5.69 -12.34 -4.03
C GLY A 33 -5.90 -11.10 -3.18
N PHE A 34 -5.14 -11.01 -2.11
CA PHE A 34 -5.28 -9.94 -1.14
C PHE A 34 -3.95 -9.23 -0.89
N GLU A 35 -4.04 -7.93 -0.66
CA GLU A 35 -3.04 -7.21 0.11
C GLU A 35 -3.51 -7.17 1.55
N PHE A 36 -2.77 -7.84 2.44
CA PHE A 36 -3.14 -7.91 3.84
C PHE A 36 -2.63 -6.69 4.59
N MET A 37 -3.55 -5.85 5.08
CA MET A 37 -3.24 -4.67 5.87
C MET A 37 -3.18 -5.02 7.35
N MET A 38 -2.03 -4.75 7.99
CA MET A 38 -1.85 -4.90 9.43
C MET A 38 -2.44 -3.71 10.19
N TYR A 39 -3.02 -3.97 11.37
CA TYR A 39 -3.51 -2.95 12.29
C TYR A 39 -2.76 -3.00 13.64
N ASP A 40 -2.60 -1.84 14.26
CA ASP A 40 -1.98 -1.66 15.58
C ASP A 40 -2.59 -2.56 16.67
N THR A 41 -3.90 -2.71 16.66
CA THR A 41 -4.66 -3.55 17.60
C THR A 41 -4.34 -5.04 17.50
N TRP A 42 -3.71 -5.48 16.42
CA TRP A 42 -3.40 -6.90 16.20
C TRP A 42 -1.98 -7.30 16.64
N TYR A 43 -1.15 -6.37 17.04
CA TYR A 43 0.21 -6.71 17.51
C TYR A 43 0.21 -7.68 18.69
N THR A 44 -0.72 -7.50 19.64
CA THR A 44 -0.87 -8.39 20.80
C THR A 44 -1.55 -9.72 20.48
N GLN A 45 -2.20 -9.84 19.34
CA GLN A 45 -2.94 -11.00 18.87
C GLN A 45 -2.21 -11.76 17.75
N ALA A 46 -1.03 -11.32 17.34
CA ALA A 46 -0.35 -11.84 16.15
C ALA A 46 -0.08 -13.36 16.22
N ASP A 47 0.14 -13.89 17.41
CA ASP A 47 0.41 -15.32 17.62
C ASP A 47 -0.86 -16.20 17.48
N GLU A 48 -2.05 -15.64 17.72
CA GLU A 48 -3.34 -16.30 17.51
C GLU A 48 -3.86 -16.06 16.09
N MET A 49 -3.71 -14.82 15.62
CA MET A 49 -4.18 -14.39 14.31
C MET A 49 -3.51 -15.15 13.17
N LEU A 50 -2.17 -15.30 13.22
CA LEU A 50 -1.41 -15.87 12.11
C LEU A 50 -1.82 -17.32 11.78
N PRO A 51 -1.88 -18.25 12.73
CA PRO A 51 -2.35 -19.62 12.47
C PRO A 51 -3.79 -19.66 11.93
N TYR A 52 -4.67 -18.82 12.45
CA TYR A 52 -6.03 -18.71 11.97
C TYR A 52 -6.07 -18.30 10.49
N LEU A 53 -5.37 -17.21 10.13
CA LEU A 53 -5.31 -16.71 8.75
C LEU A 53 -4.65 -17.71 7.79
N GLN A 54 -3.62 -18.44 8.24
CA GLN A 54 -3.01 -19.52 7.45
C GLN A 54 -4.01 -20.64 7.16
N GLY A 55 -4.92 -20.92 8.10
CA GLY A 55 -6.02 -21.88 7.91
C GLY A 55 -6.97 -21.50 6.79
N LEU A 56 -7.15 -20.20 6.51
CA LEU A 56 -8.01 -19.71 5.44
C LEU A 56 -7.40 -19.92 4.03
N ARG A 57 -6.10 -20.14 3.92
CA ARG A 57 -5.36 -20.38 2.67
C ARG A 57 -5.58 -19.28 1.61
N LEU A 58 -5.67 -18.05 2.05
CA LEU A 58 -5.80 -16.89 1.15
C LEU A 58 -4.52 -16.70 0.33
N ASN A 59 -4.67 -16.27 -0.93
CA ASN A 59 -3.53 -15.78 -1.72
C ASN A 59 -3.18 -14.36 -1.27
N VAL A 60 -2.04 -14.18 -0.59
CA VAL A 60 -1.58 -12.90 -0.04
C VAL A 60 -0.18 -12.59 -0.58
N PRO A 61 -0.03 -12.18 -1.85
CA PRO A 61 1.28 -11.86 -2.42
C PRO A 61 1.88 -10.55 -1.88
N VAL A 62 1.05 -9.64 -1.38
CA VAL A 62 1.44 -8.33 -0.84
C VAL A 62 0.91 -8.16 0.58
N PHE A 63 1.75 -7.59 1.43
CA PHE A 63 1.40 -7.24 2.81
C PHE A 63 1.56 -5.72 2.98
N HIS A 64 0.64 -5.08 3.65
CA HIS A 64 0.74 -3.67 4.00
C HIS A 64 1.13 -3.54 5.47
N CYS A 65 2.32 -3.01 5.73
CA CYS A 65 2.83 -2.74 7.07
C CYS A 65 1.89 -1.78 7.81
N GLU A 66 1.81 -1.93 9.12
CA GLU A 66 1.04 -1.02 9.96
C GLU A 66 1.56 0.43 9.80
N LYS A 67 0.63 1.36 9.59
CA LYS A 67 0.92 2.71 9.08
C LYS A 67 1.62 3.63 10.07
N SER A 68 1.46 3.42 11.39
CA SER A 68 2.02 4.31 12.41
C SER A 68 3.48 4.00 12.76
N LEU A 69 4.06 2.92 12.23
CA LEU A 69 5.45 2.52 12.51
C LEU A 69 6.45 3.65 12.20
N ALA A 70 6.25 4.34 11.07
CA ALA A 70 7.08 5.46 10.68
C ALA A 70 7.05 6.64 11.69
N GLU A 71 5.95 6.82 12.42
CA GLU A 71 5.85 7.87 13.44
C GLU A 71 6.78 7.63 14.62
N HIS A 72 6.94 6.36 15.06
CA HIS A 72 7.90 5.98 16.09
C HIS A 72 9.33 6.30 15.66
N ILE A 73 9.70 5.93 14.44
CA ILE A 73 11.02 6.21 13.88
C ILE A 73 11.25 7.73 13.78
N SER A 74 10.28 8.46 13.27
CA SER A 74 10.33 9.90 13.06
C SER A 74 10.55 10.67 14.36
N ARG A 75 9.92 10.25 15.48
CA ARG A 75 10.14 10.87 16.79
C ARG A 75 11.60 10.82 17.24
N GLY A 76 12.34 9.80 16.80
CA GLY A 76 13.72 9.57 17.18
C GLY A 76 13.85 9.13 18.65
N GLY A 77 15.08 8.88 19.08
CA GLY A 77 15.34 8.34 20.40
C GLY A 77 15.38 6.81 20.41
N GLU A 78 16.28 6.28 21.23
CA GLU A 78 16.58 4.83 21.23
C GLU A 78 15.37 3.96 21.55
N GLU A 79 14.49 4.39 22.44
CA GLU A 79 13.32 3.61 22.86
C GLU A 79 12.26 3.54 21.76
N GLU A 80 11.94 4.67 21.14
CA GLU A 80 10.97 4.75 20.04
C GLU A 80 11.43 3.94 18.81
N VAL A 81 12.70 4.10 18.44
CA VAL A 81 13.28 3.35 17.32
C VAL A 81 13.31 1.85 17.63
N ARG A 82 13.73 1.45 18.84
CA ARG A 82 13.70 0.03 19.24
C ARG A 82 12.30 -0.56 19.20
N GLU A 83 11.29 0.18 19.65
CA GLU A 83 9.91 -0.26 19.59
C GLU A 83 9.42 -0.38 18.14
N ALA A 84 9.74 0.60 17.28
CA ALA A 84 9.44 0.53 15.85
C ALA A 84 10.00 -0.76 15.22
N PHE A 85 11.27 -1.08 15.47
CA PHE A 85 11.88 -2.30 14.94
C PHE A 85 11.25 -3.57 15.53
N ARG A 86 10.90 -3.58 16.82
CA ARG A 86 10.15 -4.70 17.42
C ARG A 86 8.80 -4.94 16.71
N LEU A 87 8.05 -3.87 16.46
CA LEU A 87 6.77 -3.93 15.74
C LEU A 87 6.99 -4.33 14.27
N PHE A 88 8.05 -3.82 13.63
CA PHE A 88 8.38 -4.19 12.26
C PHE A 88 8.71 -5.68 12.11
N HIS A 89 9.44 -6.27 13.05
CA HIS A 89 9.67 -7.71 13.08
C HIS A 89 8.36 -8.52 13.16
N ILE A 90 7.34 -8.04 13.91
CA ILE A 90 6.03 -8.68 13.92
C ILE A 90 5.36 -8.60 12.55
N ASN A 91 5.39 -7.43 11.88
CA ASN A 91 4.89 -7.28 10.51
C ASN A 91 5.58 -8.26 9.55
N CYS A 92 6.92 -8.33 9.58
CA CYS A 92 7.69 -9.24 8.72
C CYS A 92 7.33 -10.72 8.98
N ARG A 93 7.21 -11.12 10.25
CA ARG A 93 6.82 -12.48 10.62
C ARG A 93 5.43 -12.85 10.12
N VAL A 94 4.45 -11.95 10.28
CA VAL A 94 3.08 -12.17 9.80
C VAL A 94 3.06 -12.22 8.28
N ALA A 95 3.71 -11.28 7.60
CA ALA A 95 3.82 -11.23 6.15
C ALA A 95 4.43 -12.53 5.57
N ALA A 96 5.59 -12.94 6.10
CA ALA A 96 6.23 -14.19 5.67
C ALA A 96 5.37 -15.42 5.95
N GLY A 97 4.70 -15.45 7.12
CA GLY A 97 3.79 -16.53 7.51
C GLY A 97 2.55 -16.64 6.60
N LEU A 98 2.08 -15.54 6.03
CA LEU A 98 1.01 -15.50 5.02
C LEU A 98 1.51 -15.76 3.60
N GLY A 99 2.82 -15.86 3.39
CA GLY A 99 3.43 -16.13 2.10
C GLY A 99 3.67 -14.89 1.24
N ALA A 100 3.50 -13.69 1.80
CA ALA A 100 3.77 -12.44 1.09
C ALA A 100 5.23 -12.34 0.65
N LYS A 101 5.44 -11.77 -0.52
CA LYS A 101 6.77 -11.53 -1.10
C LYS A 101 7.11 -10.05 -1.17
N LYS A 102 6.13 -9.21 -1.07
CA LYS A 102 6.24 -7.76 -1.07
C LYS A 102 5.60 -7.19 0.19
N MET A 103 6.19 -6.12 0.73
CA MET A 103 5.61 -5.38 1.84
C MET A 103 5.58 -3.89 1.52
N VAL A 104 4.39 -3.31 1.55
CA VAL A 104 4.18 -1.85 1.46
C VAL A 104 4.54 -1.21 2.78
N LEU A 105 5.38 -0.20 2.74
CA LEU A 105 5.79 0.60 3.89
C LEU A 105 5.46 2.07 3.69
N HIS A 106 4.71 2.64 4.63
CA HIS A 106 4.69 4.09 4.83
C HIS A 106 5.99 4.46 5.54
N LEU A 107 7.02 4.90 4.82
CA LEU A 107 8.26 5.36 5.43
C LEU A 107 8.09 6.73 6.13
N TRP A 108 7.05 7.45 5.78
CA TRP A 108 6.48 8.59 6.49
C TRP A 108 4.97 8.42 6.56
N ASN A 109 4.32 9.12 7.48
CA ASN A 109 2.87 9.00 7.69
C ASN A 109 2.23 10.39 7.81
N GLY A 110 2.05 11.05 6.66
CA GLY A 110 1.47 12.38 6.59
C GLY A 110 2.26 13.43 7.38
N LEU A 111 1.57 14.33 8.02
CA LEU A 111 2.13 15.53 8.64
C LEU A 111 3.04 15.28 9.85
N ILE A 112 2.96 14.10 10.47
CA ILE A 112 3.67 13.83 11.74
C ILE A 112 5.14 13.51 11.49
N SER A 113 5.44 12.64 10.53
CA SER A 113 6.78 12.14 10.28
C SER A 113 7.52 12.88 9.18
N ASP A 114 6.81 13.63 8.34
CA ASP A 114 7.39 14.36 7.21
C ASP A 114 8.43 15.40 7.66
N THR A 115 8.18 16.11 8.74
CA THR A 115 9.10 17.12 9.29
C THR A 115 10.39 16.55 9.91
N ARG A 116 10.53 15.23 9.97
CA ARG A 116 11.70 14.52 10.51
C ARG A 116 12.07 13.34 9.62
N PHE A 117 11.88 13.53 8.33
CA PHE A 117 12.11 12.48 7.32
C PHE A 117 13.54 11.94 7.35
N GLU A 118 14.52 12.76 7.76
CA GLU A 118 15.92 12.34 7.94
C GLU A 118 16.07 11.14 8.89
N ASN A 119 15.25 11.05 9.95
CA ASN A 119 15.27 9.90 10.87
C ASN A 119 14.77 8.63 10.16
N ASN A 120 13.72 8.76 9.35
CA ASN A 120 13.15 7.66 8.60
C ASN A 120 14.07 7.19 7.48
N LEU A 121 14.71 8.14 6.79
CA LEU A 121 15.73 7.85 5.77
C LEU A 121 16.90 7.07 6.35
N ALA A 122 17.43 7.52 7.50
CA ALA A 122 18.53 6.84 8.19
C ALA A 122 18.18 5.41 8.63
N ALA A 123 16.93 5.15 9.03
CA ALA A 123 16.49 3.83 9.47
C ALA A 123 16.16 2.87 8.31
N PHE A 124 15.94 3.38 7.09
CA PHE A 124 15.44 2.59 5.97
C PHE A 124 16.33 1.41 5.59
N GLY A 125 17.66 1.60 5.60
CA GLY A 125 18.60 0.52 5.28
C GLY A 125 18.44 -0.69 6.19
N ASP A 126 18.27 -0.48 7.50
CA ASP A 126 18.07 -1.54 8.49
C ASP A 126 16.65 -2.16 8.36
N LEU A 127 15.62 -1.38 8.06
CA LEU A 127 14.28 -1.91 7.77
C LEU A 127 14.32 -2.83 6.54
N ARG A 128 14.96 -2.39 5.45
CA ARG A 128 15.10 -3.18 4.21
C ARG A 128 15.87 -4.48 4.46
N LYS A 129 16.96 -4.41 5.22
CA LYS A 129 17.73 -5.58 5.62
C LYS A 129 16.87 -6.56 6.42
N THR A 130 16.14 -6.05 7.42
CA THR A 130 15.25 -6.86 8.26
C THR A 130 14.16 -7.55 7.42
N ALA A 131 13.48 -6.84 6.50
CA ALA A 131 12.51 -7.45 5.60
C ALA A 131 13.14 -8.55 4.73
N GLY A 132 14.36 -8.31 4.22
CA GLY A 132 15.13 -9.27 3.43
C GLY A 132 15.43 -10.57 4.18
N GLU A 133 15.67 -10.53 5.49
CA GLU A 133 15.85 -11.72 6.33
C GLU A 133 14.62 -12.63 6.37
N TYR A 134 13.43 -12.07 6.14
CA TYR A 134 12.18 -12.81 6.00
C TYR A 134 11.82 -13.17 4.54
N GLY A 135 12.70 -12.84 3.57
CA GLY A 135 12.46 -13.06 2.14
C GLY A 135 11.41 -12.14 1.54
N ILE A 136 11.28 -10.93 2.09
CA ILE A 136 10.30 -9.91 1.71
C ILE A 136 10.99 -8.75 1.02
N ASP A 137 10.46 -8.34 -0.12
CA ASP A 137 10.82 -7.11 -0.83
C ASP A 137 10.07 -5.93 -0.22
N LEU A 138 10.80 -4.95 0.34
CA LEU A 138 10.22 -3.78 1.02
C LEU A 138 10.01 -2.65 0.03
N LEU A 139 8.76 -2.20 -0.13
CA LEU A 139 8.35 -1.18 -1.08
C LEU A 139 7.92 0.09 -0.33
N VAL A 140 8.50 1.25 -0.69
CA VAL A 140 8.12 2.54 -0.09
C VAL A 140 7.01 3.20 -0.90
N GLU A 141 5.92 3.55 -0.21
CA GLU A 141 4.77 4.21 -0.83
C GLU A 141 4.95 5.73 -0.91
N ASN A 142 4.38 6.36 -1.96
CA ASN A 142 4.31 7.81 -2.13
C ASN A 142 3.22 8.45 -1.26
N VAL A 143 3.31 8.24 0.05
CA VAL A 143 2.32 8.74 1.01
C VAL A 143 2.25 10.27 0.99
N VAL A 144 1.04 10.82 1.16
CA VAL A 144 0.84 12.27 1.28
C VAL A 144 1.65 12.86 2.44
N CYS A 145 2.19 14.06 2.26
CA CYS A 145 3.06 14.74 3.22
C CYS A 145 2.93 16.26 3.10
N LEU A 146 3.68 17.02 3.93
CA LEU A 146 3.70 18.49 3.87
C LEU A 146 4.43 19.03 2.65
N GLU A 147 5.56 18.40 2.29
CA GLU A 147 6.32 18.76 1.09
C GLU A 147 5.72 18.07 -0.13
N ASP A 148 6.38 17.06 -0.65
CA ASP A 148 5.85 16.23 -1.71
C ASP A 148 6.51 14.84 -1.70
N PRO A 149 5.74 13.76 -1.98
CA PRO A 149 6.28 12.41 -1.92
C PRO A 149 7.35 12.12 -2.97
N MET A 150 7.35 12.81 -4.12
CA MET A 150 8.36 12.59 -5.16
C MET A 150 9.73 13.09 -4.73
N SER A 151 9.82 14.21 -4.01
CA SER A 151 11.08 14.70 -3.43
C SER A 151 11.68 13.68 -2.46
N HIS A 152 10.86 13.08 -1.59
CA HIS A 152 11.31 12.03 -0.68
C HIS A 152 11.79 10.78 -1.43
N TRP A 153 11.13 10.39 -2.51
CA TRP A 153 11.59 9.28 -3.36
C TRP A 153 12.92 9.58 -4.05
N VAL A 154 13.14 10.83 -4.49
CA VAL A 154 14.41 11.27 -5.07
C VAL A 154 15.54 11.22 -4.03
N GLU A 155 15.28 11.62 -2.79
CA GLU A 155 16.25 11.51 -1.68
C GLU A 155 16.57 10.04 -1.38
N LEU A 156 15.55 9.20 -1.28
CA LEU A 156 15.71 7.75 -1.09
C LEU A 156 16.50 7.10 -2.22
N TYR A 157 16.22 7.44 -3.47
CA TYR A 157 16.94 6.91 -4.62
C TYR A 157 18.42 7.31 -4.64
N ARG A 158 18.74 8.53 -4.19
CA ARG A 158 20.14 8.99 -4.08
C ARG A 158 20.92 8.21 -3.02
N GLU A 159 20.29 7.87 -1.91
CA GLU A 159 20.91 7.12 -0.82
C GLU A 159 20.89 5.61 -1.07
N TYR A 160 19.82 5.12 -1.67
CA TYR A 160 19.56 3.69 -1.97
C TYR A 160 19.19 3.49 -3.43
N PRO A 161 20.16 3.45 -4.37
CA PRO A 161 19.89 3.38 -5.81
C PRO A 161 19.15 2.12 -6.28
N ASP A 162 19.05 1.10 -5.44
CA ASP A 162 18.33 -0.16 -5.69
C ASP A 162 17.01 -0.24 -4.93
N ILE A 163 16.43 0.91 -4.56
CA ILE A 163 15.15 0.98 -3.84
C ILE A 163 13.99 0.43 -4.67
N HIS A 164 13.04 -0.20 -4.00
CA HIS A 164 11.77 -0.58 -4.60
C HIS A 164 10.62 0.26 -4.03
N LEU A 165 9.68 0.59 -4.88
CA LEU A 165 8.62 1.56 -4.63
C LEU A 165 7.25 0.97 -4.95
N ILE A 166 6.24 1.53 -4.33
CA ILE A 166 4.84 1.35 -4.70
C ILE A 166 4.19 2.69 -5.01
N TYR A 167 3.46 2.77 -6.12
CA TYR A 167 2.81 3.98 -6.58
C TYR A 167 1.31 3.94 -6.31
N ASP A 168 0.83 4.82 -5.43
CA ASP A 168 -0.60 5.06 -5.21
C ASP A 168 -1.06 6.26 -6.06
N THR A 169 -2.03 5.99 -6.94
CA THR A 169 -2.56 7.00 -7.88
C THR A 169 -3.26 8.17 -7.16
N LYS A 170 -3.99 7.91 -6.07
CA LYS A 170 -4.65 8.95 -5.26
C LYS A 170 -3.61 9.83 -4.55
N MET A 171 -2.58 9.21 -3.95
CA MET A 171 -1.54 9.96 -3.24
C MET A 171 -0.79 10.89 -4.20
N ALA A 172 -0.49 10.40 -5.40
CA ALA A 172 0.13 11.20 -6.45
C ALA A 172 -0.78 12.35 -6.91
N ASP A 173 -2.07 12.11 -7.12
CA ASP A 173 -2.99 13.13 -7.59
C ASP A 173 -3.29 14.19 -6.52
N PHE A 174 -3.34 13.81 -5.24
CA PHE A 174 -3.44 14.73 -4.11
C PHE A 174 -2.36 15.83 -4.15
N HIS A 175 -1.14 15.48 -4.53
CA HIS A 175 -0.01 16.40 -4.71
C HIS A 175 0.14 16.93 -6.13
N ARG A 176 -0.81 16.64 -7.05
CA ARG A 176 -0.70 16.95 -8.48
C ARG A 176 0.57 16.38 -9.13
N GLN A 177 1.01 15.23 -8.67
CA GLN A 177 2.22 14.55 -9.13
C GLN A 177 1.94 13.36 -10.04
N ILE A 178 0.68 13.05 -10.35
CA ILE A 178 0.35 11.91 -11.20
C ILE A 178 0.99 12.03 -12.59
N ASP A 179 1.09 13.24 -13.13
CA ASP A 179 1.70 13.50 -14.44
C ASP A 179 3.22 13.33 -14.45
N LEU A 180 3.89 13.40 -13.29
CA LEU A 180 5.34 13.21 -13.20
C LEU A 180 5.75 11.80 -13.69
N LEU A 181 4.87 10.80 -13.50
CA LEU A 181 5.11 9.43 -13.96
C LEU A 181 5.36 9.36 -15.49
N TYR A 182 4.86 10.32 -16.25
CA TYR A 182 4.96 10.36 -17.73
C TYR A 182 6.13 11.19 -18.23
N LEU A 183 6.83 11.92 -17.35
CA LEU A 183 7.91 12.82 -17.74
C LEU A 183 9.25 12.08 -17.87
N PRO A 184 10.10 12.48 -18.84
CA PRO A 184 11.42 11.85 -19.04
C PRO A 184 12.32 11.88 -17.80
N GLU A 185 12.22 12.93 -16.98
CA GLU A 185 13.03 13.11 -15.77
C GLU A 185 12.76 12.03 -14.71
N TYR A 186 11.58 11.39 -14.77
CA TYR A 186 11.14 10.36 -13.83
C TYR A 186 11.08 8.95 -14.44
N GLU A 187 11.61 8.77 -15.65
CA GLU A 187 11.59 7.46 -16.32
C GLU A 187 12.38 6.37 -15.59
N TRP A 188 13.31 6.75 -14.71
CA TRP A 188 14.02 5.83 -13.83
C TRP A 188 13.07 5.00 -12.96
N LEU A 189 11.93 5.55 -12.54
CA LEU A 189 10.93 4.86 -11.73
C LEU A 189 10.47 3.54 -12.34
N TRP A 190 10.33 3.48 -13.66
CA TRP A 190 9.81 2.32 -14.37
C TRP A 190 10.82 1.67 -15.31
N LYS A 191 11.76 2.40 -15.91
CA LYS A 191 12.82 1.82 -16.75
C LYS A 191 13.79 0.94 -15.95
N GLU A 192 14.11 1.34 -14.74
CA GLU A 192 14.98 0.61 -13.83
C GLU A 192 14.19 -0.34 -12.92
N ASN A 193 12.86 -0.43 -13.17
CA ASN A 193 11.95 -1.33 -12.48
C ASN A 193 11.88 -1.07 -10.96
N HIS A 194 11.91 0.21 -10.53
CA HIS A 194 11.75 0.58 -9.13
C HIS A 194 10.33 0.40 -8.65
N ILE A 195 9.31 0.77 -9.46
CA ILE A 195 7.91 0.55 -9.09
C ILE A 195 7.55 -0.91 -9.28
N ARG A 196 7.27 -1.60 -8.18
CA ARG A 196 6.99 -3.03 -8.08
C ARG A 196 5.53 -3.35 -7.75
N HIS A 197 4.76 -2.33 -7.45
CA HIS A 197 3.35 -2.46 -7.08
C HIS A 197 2.60 -1.16 -7.32
N TYR A 198 1.27 -1.25 -7.54
CA TYR A 198 0.41 -0.09 -7.71
C TYR A 198 -0.84 -0.20 -6.83
N HIS A 199 -1.18 0.89 -6.14
CA HIS A 199 -2.51 1.09 -5.58
C HIS A 199 -3.37 1.89 -6.57
N ILE A 200 -4.53 1.34 -6.92
CA ILE A 200 -5.46 1.93 -7.89
C ILE A 200 -6.61 2.55 -7.12
N ASN A 201 -6.42 3.79 -6.77
CA ASN A 201 -7.34 4.58 -5.97
C ASN A 201 -7.69 5.87 -6.71
N ASP A 202 -8.97 6.27 -6.71
CA ASP A 202 -9.37 7.54 -7.32
C ASP A 202 -9.38 8.68 -6.29
N TYR A 203 -9.26 9.91 -6.78
CA TYR A 203 -9.25 11.12 -5.99
C TYR A 203 -10.21 12.15 -6.57
N GLY A 204 -10.93 12.87 -5.71
CA GLY A 204 -11.92 13.87 -6.11
C GLY A 204 -11.74 15.21 -5.41
N GLY A 205 -10.64 15.40 -4.67
CA GLY A 205 -10.30 16.65 -3.98
C GLY A 205 -9.43 17.60 -4.82
N GLY A 206 -9.08 18.72 -4.22
CA GLY A 206 -8.12 19.68 -4.79
C GLY A 206 -6.67 19.38 -4.40
N TYR A 207 -5.75 20.26 -4.80
CA TYR A 207 -4.35 20.17 -4.38
C TYR A 207 -4.23 20.24 -2.86
N MET A 208 -3.64 19.21 -2.26
CA MET A 208 -3.47 19.06 -0.80
C MET A 208 -4.76 19.30 -0.01
N ASP A 209 -5.90 18.84 -0.53
CA ASP A 209 -7.18 18.94 0.16
C ASP A 209 -7.33 17.84 1.21
N TRP A 210 -6.74 18.08 2.39
CA TRP A 210 -6.76 17.16 3.52
C TRP A 210 -8.16 16.79 3.99
N SER A 211 -9.17 17.63 3.70
CA SER A 211 -10.57 17.35 4.07
C SER A 211 -11.20 16.27 3.18
N ASN A 212 -10.66 16.05 2.00
CA ASN A 212 -11.14 15.08 1.01
C ASN A 212 -10.18 13.95 0.70
N LEU A 213 -9.24 13.63 1.60
CA LEU A 213 -8.23 12.59 1.42
C LEU A 213 -8.78 11.15 1.49
N LYS A 214 -10.06 10.94 1.29
CA LYS A 214 -10.65 9.61 1.26
C LYS A 214 -10.34 8.89 -0.05
N VAL A 215 -10.21 7.55 0.02
CA VAL A 215 -10.11 6.70 -1.15
C VAL A 215 -11.46 6.62 -1.87
N LEU A 216 -11.48 6.92 -3.16
CA LEU A 216 -12.64 6.75 -4.00
C LEU A 216 -12.49 5.51 -4.90
N VAL A 217 -13.62 4.92 -5.23
CA VAL A 217 -13.69 3.90 -6.28
C VAL A 217 -13.25 4.53 -7.61
N PRO A 218 -12.41 3.85 -8.42
CA PRO A 218 -12.03 4.34 -9.74
C PRO A 218 -13.24 4.77 -10.60
N GLY A 219 -13.12 5.92 -11.24
CA GLY A 219 -14.21 6.57 -12.00
C GLY A 219 -15.20 7.39 -11.16
N LYS A 220 -14.95 7.55 -9.85
CA LYS A 220 -15.73 8.43 -8.97
C LYS A 220 -15.00 9.72 -8.60
N GLY A 221 -13.75 9.85 -8.98
CA GLY A 221 -12.93 11.05 -8.89
C GLY A 221 -12.65 11.63 -10.28
N HIS A 222 -11.43 12.11 -10.46
CA HIS A 222 -11.03 12.79 -11.71
C HIS A 222 -9.72 12.25 -12.31
N ILE A 223 -9.16 11.16 -11.76
CA ILE A 223 -7.95 10.54 -12.33
C ILE A 223 -8.28 9.91 -13.68
N ASP A 224 -7.47 10.25 -14.70
CA ASP A 224 -7.56 9.67 -16.04
C ASP A 224 -6.96 8.26 -16.07
N PHE A 225 -7.77 7.27 -15.73
CA PHE A 225 -7.35 5.87 -15.74
C PHE A 225 -7.16 5.30 -17.15
N ASP A 226 -7.80 5.86 -18.19
CA ASP A 226 -7.53 5.45 -19.58
C ASP A 226 -6.07 5.76 -19.93
N ARG A 227 -5.61 6.97 -19.61
CA ARG A 227 -4.22 7.39 -19.81
C ARG A 227 -3.26 6.58 -18.93
N PHE A 228 -3.64 6.35 -17.67
CA PHE A 228 -2.81 5.59 -16.74
C PHE A 228 -2.60 4.14 -17.22
N PHE A 229 -3.65 3.41 -17.56
CA PHE A 229 -3.51 2.03 -18.00
C PHE A 229 -2.87 1.90 -19.39
N ALA A 230 -3.07 2.86 -20.28
CA ALA A 230 -2.32 2.93 -21.54
C ALA A 230 -0.81 3.11 -21.28
N PHE A 231 -0.43 3.88 -20.28
CA PHE A 231 0.96 4.00 -19.84
C PHE A 231 1.49 2.69 -19.24
N ILE A 232 0.74 2.04 -18.34
CA ILE A 232 1.09 0.75 -17.72
C ILE A 232 1.35 -0.31 -18.79
N ASP A 233 0.50 -0.36 -19.82
CA ASP A 233 0.70 -1.27 -20.95
C ASP A 233 1.97 -0.96 -21.74
N ARG A 234 2.19 0.32 -22.05
CA ARG A 234 3.37 0.79 -22.79
C ARG A 234 4.70 0.45 -22.10
N ILE A 235 4.75 0.55 -20.77
CA ILE A 235 5.96 0.22 -20.00
C ILE A 235 6.13 -1.27 -19.76
N GLY A 236 5.14 -2.09 -20.15
CA GLY A 236 5.18 -3.54 -20.00
C GLY A 236 5.06 -4.04 -18.56
N TYR A 237 4.48 -3.26 -17.64
CA TYR A 237 4.26 -3.73 -16.27
C TYR A 237 3.19 -4.85 -16.25
N ARG A 238 3.51 -5.97 -15.59
CA ARG A 238 2.68 -7.19 -15.61
C ARG A 238 2.63 -7.88 -14.24
N ASP A 239 2.64 -7.11 -13.16
CA ASP A 239 2.65 -7.64 -11.80
C ASP A 239 1.32 -7.35 -11.06
N THR A 240 1.31 -6.82 -9.86
CA THR A 240 0.17 -6.71 -8.95
C THR A 240 -0.41 -5.29 -8.87
N PHE A 241 -1.75 -5.20 -8.78
CA PHE A 241 -2.50 -3.98 -8.54
C PHE A 241 -3.45 -4.19 -7.36
N THR A 242 -3.44 -3.31 -6.37
CA THR A 242 -4.37 -3.35 -5.23
C THR A 242 -5.42 -2.26 -5.31
N PHE A 243 -6.66 -2.61 -4.97
CA PHE A 243 -7.79 -1.72 -4.81
C PHE A 243 -8.13 -1.58 -3.32
N GLU A 244 -8.17 -0.34 -2.82
CA GLU A 244 -8.33 -0.03 -1.41
C GLU A 244 -9.64 0.70 -1.05
N ALA A 245 -10.48 1.01 -2.04
CA ALA A 245 -11.72 1.74 -1.78
C ALA A 245 -12.57 0.99 -0.75
N THR A 246 -12.95 1.70 0.32
CA THR A 246 -13.68 1.14 1.46
C THR A 246 -14.97 0.48 1.03
N GLY A 247 -15.09 -0.83 1.27
CA GLY A 247 -16.25 -1.65 0.92
C GLY A 247 -17.32 -1.73 1.99
N PHE A 248 -17.14 -1.11 3.16
CA PHE A 248 -18.08 -1.16 4.27
C PHE A 248 -18.71 0.20 4.57
N ASP A 249 -19.92 0.16 5.09
CA ASP A 249 -20.66 1.34 5.53
C ASP A 249 -20.32 1.75 6.98
N LYS A 250 -20.97 2.82 7.47
CA LYS A 250 -20.80 3.31 8.85
C LYS A 250 -21.23 2.31 9.93
N LYS A 251 -22.00 1.29 9.57
CA LYS A 251 -22.43 0.20 10.47
C LYS A 251 -21.50 -1.02 10.38
N GLY A 252 -20.48 -0.98 9.53
CA GLY A 252 -19.53 -2.05 9.35
C GLY A 252 -19.98 -3.15 8.39
N MET A 253 -21.12 -3.00 7.73
CA MET A 253 -21.60 -3.95 6.73
C MET A 253 -20.79 -3.82 5.45
N VAL A 254 -20.22 -4.93 4.96
CA VAL A 254 -19.39 -4.98 3.75
C VAL A 254 -20.25 -5.25 2.53
N HIS A 255 -20.10 -4.42 1.50
CA HIS A 255 -20.77 -4.47 0.21
C HIS A 255 -19.86 -5.12 -0.84
N THR A 256 -19.80 -6.45 -0.86
CA THR A 256 -18.91 -7.21 -1.76
C THR A 256 -19.20 -6.99 -3.24
N ASP A 257 -20.45 -6.69 -3.61
CA ASP A 257 -20.81 -6.42 -5.01
C ASP A 257 -20.10 -5.15 -5.53
N MET A 258 -20.06 -4.08 -4.73
CA MET A 258 -19.36 -2.85 -5.09
C MET A 258 -17.86 -3.09 -5.27
N LEU A 259 -17.25 -3.95 -4.47
CA LEU A 259 -15.84 -4.33 -4.63
C LEU A 259 -15.64 -5.17 -5.90
N ASN A 260 -16.53 -6.13 -6.15
CA ASN A 260 -16.48 -6.94 -7.37
C ASN A 260 -16.64 -6.11 -8.64
N ASP A 261 -17.45 -5.05 -8.61
CA ASP A 261 -17.62 -4.14 -9.74
C ASP A 261 -16.29 -3.39 -10.05
N GLN A 262 -15.50 -3.04 -9.03
CA GLN A 262 -14.18 -2.45 -9.23
C GLN A 262 -13.22 -3.44 -9.91
N PHE A 263 -13.21 -4.70 -9.46
CA PHE A 263 -12.35 -5.73 -10.06
C PHE A 263 -12.75 -6.01 -11.51
N ASN A 264 -14.05 -6.11 -11.79
CA ASN A 264 -14.56 -6.25 -13.16
C ASN A 264 -14.16 -5.06 -14.03
N TRP A 265 -14.24 -3.83 -13.50
CA TRP A 265 -13.81 -2.63 -14.20
C TRP A 265 -12.30 -2.71 -14.54
N ALA A 266 -11.44 -3.12 -13.59
CA ALA A 266 -10.02 -3.26 -13.83
C ALA A 266 -9.71 -4.29 -14.94
N HIS A 267 -10.44 -5.40 -14.99
CA HIS A 267 -10.30 -6.40 -16.06
C HIS A 267 -10.57 -5.81 -17.44
N THR A 268 -11.43 -4.79 -17.57
CA THR A 268 -11.65 -4.14 -18.87
C THR A 268 -10.41 -3.51 -19.49
N TYR A 269 -9.43 -3.15 -18.65
CA TYR A 269 -8.11 -2.65 -19.08
C TYR A 269 -7.10 -3.78 -19.19
N LEU A 270 -6.96 -4.57 -18.13
CA LEU A 270 -5.90 -5.56 -18.00
C LEU A 270 -6.01 -6.71 -19.00
N ASP A 271 -7.22 -7.13 -19.36
CA ASP A 271 -7.46 -8.20 -20.35
C ASP A 271 -7.09 -7.78 -21.79
N ARG A 272 -6.89 -6.48 -22.03
CA ARG A 272 -6.43 -5.93 -23.32
C ARG A 272 -4.91 -5.80 -23.41
N MET A 273 -4.22 -5.91 -22.30
CA MET A 273 -2.77 -5.81 -22.17
C MET A 273 -2.15 -7.18 -22.40
N ILE A 274 -1.87 -7.53 -23.64
CA ILE A 274 -1.32 -8.84 -24.05
C ILE A 274 0.19 -8.82 -24.06
#